data_96d4f9222e2872de05230b4c6788bc5e
#
_entry.id   96d4f9222e2872de05230b4c6788bc5e
#
_cell.length_a   1.000
_cell.length_b   1.000
_cell.length_c   1.000
_cell.angle_alpha   90.00
_cell.angle_beta   90.00
_cell.angle_gamma   90.00
#
_symmetry.space_group_name_H-M   'P 1'
#
loop_
_entity.id
_entity.type
_entity.pdbx_description
1 polymer ?
#
loop_
_entity_poly.entity_id
_entity_poly.type
_entity_poly.pdbx_seq_one_letter_code
_entity_poly.pdbx_strand_id
1 'polypeptide(L)'
;MLWSDDENFLYAMEAVSPAVSWKERLLAGDLNPACARTAGQALGMTIAGSWQDPDFEARYGDQRPFDQLRTDPYYRTIARRHPAIAQQVYDWIAQIEPLRLALTHGDWSPKNMLVRGDGLVFIDYECIHFGDPSYDIAFCLNHLCLKGFHMPQHATALHDLARTFLAATLAAAPYEDWKRARLAT
;
A
#
# COMPACT_ATOMS: atom_id res chain seq x y z
N MET A 1 -10.52 7.77 15.37
CA MET A 1 -11.27 9.02 15.14
C MET A 1 -11.84 9.47 16.48
N LEU A 2 -11.68 10.74 16.84
CA LEU A 2 -12.20 11.31 18.08
C LEU A 2 -13.60 11.93 17.89
N TRP A 3 -13.83 12.52 16.72
CA TRP A 3 -15.06 13.21 16.38
C TRP A 3 -15.18 13.38 14.87
N SER A 4 -16.41 13.43 14.32
CA SER A 4 -16.70 13.78 12.92
C SER A 4 -17.93 14.66 12.81
N ASP A 5 -17.96 15.50 11.78
CA ASP A 5 -19.09 16.29 11.32
C ASP A 5 -19.25 16.02 9.81
N ASP A 6 -20.15 15.13 9.49
CA ASP A 6 -20.33 14.65 8.11
C ASP A 6 -20.97 15.71 7.21
N GLU A 7 -21.72 16.68 7.79
CA GLU A 7 -22.33 17.77 7.03
C GLU A 7 -21.28 18.77 6.53
N ASN A 8 -20.25 19.03 7.34
CA ASN A 8 -19.18 19.97 7.00
C ASN A 8 -17.90 19.27 6.53
N PHE A 9 -17.91 17.93 6.38
CA PHE A 9 -16.73 17.11 5.98
C PHE A 9 -15.53 17.30 6.90
N LEU A 10 -15.77 17.43 8.21
CA LEU A 10 -14.73 17.61 9.21
C LEU A 10 -14.57 16.36 10.07
N TYR A 11 -13.36 16.06 10.46
CA TYR A 11 -13.10 15.05 11.48
C TYR A 11 -11.89 15.43 12.33
N ALA A 12 -11.90 14.96 13.58
CA ALA A 12 -10.78 15.07 14.50
C ALA A 12 -10.23 13.68 14.81
N MET A 13 -8.92 13.57 14.80
CA MET A 13 -8.20 12.35 15.15
C MET A 13 -7.13 12.64 16.18
N GLU A 14 -6.66 11.60 16.89
CA GLU A 14 -5.52 11.71 17.79
C GLU A 14 -4.30 12.22 17.03
N ALA A 15 -3.62 13.22 17.58
CA ALA A 15 -2.35 13.67 17.04
C ALA A 15 -1.24 12.66 17.37
N VAL A 16 -0.58 12.18 16.34
CA VAL A 16 0.60 11.31 16.51
C VAL A 16 1.83 12.19 16.70
N SER A 17 2.11 12.53 17.96
CA SER A 17 3.23 13.42 18.32
C SER A 17 3.90 12.94 19.62
N PRO A 18 5.26 12.95 19.70
CA PRO A 18 6.19 13.15 18.57
C PRO A 18 6.21 11.94 17.63
N ALA A 19 6.27 12.21 16.33
CA ALA A 19 6.43 11.16 15.32
C ALA A 19 7.18 11.69 14.09
N VAL A 20 7.90 10.79 13.43
CA VAL A 20 8.61 11.04 12.19
C VAL A 20 8.16 9.99 11.20
N SER A 21 7.94 10.33 9.93
CA SER A 21 7.58 9.34 8.93
C SER A 21 8.73 8.35 8.68
N TRP A 22 8.39 7.11 8.37
CA TRP A 22 9.40 6.14 7.96
C TRP A 22 10.19 6.63 6.73
N LYS A 23 9.54 7.38 5.83
CA LYS A 23 10.22 8.04 4.70
C LYS A 23 11.36 8.96 5.17
N GLU A 24 11.11 9.82 6.14
CA GLU A 24 12.13 10.74 6.68
C GLU A 24 13.27 9.98 7.33
N ARG A 25 12.99 8.92 8.10
CA ARG A 25 14.03 8.05 8.67
C ARG A 25 14.89 7.39 7.60
N LEU A 26 14.26 6.82 6.56
CA LEU A 26 14.98 6.21 5.45
C LEU A 26 15.91 7.22 4.76
N LEU A 27 15.41 8.44 4.51
CA LEU A 27 16.22 9.50 3.88
C LEU A 27 17.35 10.02 4.79
N ALA A 28 17.19 9.91 6.11
CA ALA A 28 18.24 10.20 7.09
C ALA A 28 19.24 9.04 7.25
N GLY A 29 19.09 7.93 6.53
CA GLY A 29 19.96 6.75 6.63
C GLY A 29 19.61 5.80 7.79
N ASP A 30 18.49 6.00 8.47
CA ASP A 30 17.99 5.05 9.47
C ASP A 30 17.28 3.88 8.75
N LEU A 31 18.02 2.81 8.54
CA LEU A 31 17.60 1.62 7.80
C LEU A 31 17.22 0.46 8.75
N ASN A 32 16.56 0.78 9.86
CA ASN A 32 16.14 -0.21 10.84
C ASN A 32 15.13 -1.22 10.24
N PRO A 33 15.46 -2.53 10.19
CA PRO A 33 14.58 -3.54 9.62
C PRO A 33 13.29 -3.78 10.41
N ALA A 34 13.20 -3.31 11.66
CA ALA A 34 11.99 -3.42 12.46
C ALA A 34 10.81 -2.69 11.80
N CYS A 35 11.03 -1.49 11.24
CA CYS A 35 9.98 -0.76 10.53
C CYS A 35 9.45 -1.54 9.32
N ALA A 36 10.35 -2.12 8.51
CA ALA A 36 9.97 -2.92 7.35
C ALA A 36 9.17 -4.17 7.78
N ARG A 37 9.60 -4.85 8.83
CA ARG A 37 8.91 -6.01 9.41
C ARG A 37 7.51 -5.64 9.91
N THR A 38 7.40 -4.59 10.71
CA THR A 38 6.11 -4.13 11.26
C THR A 38 5.16 -3.70 10.15
N ALA A 39 5.65 -2.96 9.14
CA ALA A 39 4.85 -2.57 7.99
C ALA A 39 4.34 -3.78 7.20
N GLY A 40 5.19 -4.78 6.99
CA GLY A 40 4.81 -6.02 6.30
C GLY A 40 3.80 -6.84 7.10
N GLN A 41 4.03 -7.02 8.40
CA GLN A 41 3.09 -7.74 9.28
C GLN A 41 1.72 -7.06 9.31
N ALA A 42 1.67 -5.74 9.46
CA ALA A 42 0.42 -4.99 9.48
C ALA A 42 -0.35 -5.14 8.16
N LEU A 43 0.33 -5.05 7.02
CA LEU A 43 -0.30 -5.28 5.72
C LEU A 43 -0.84 -6.71 5.59
N GLY A 44 -0.02 -7.71 5.91
CA GLY A 44 -0.43 -9.11 5.85
C GLY A 44 -1.63 -9.43 6.75
N MET A 45 -1.66 -8.85 7.97
CA MET A 45 -2.80 -8.97 8.88
C MET A 45 -4.05 -8.27 8.36
N THR A 46 -3.93 -7.10 7.72
CA THR A 46 -5.04 -6.40 7.07
C THR A 46 -5.62 -7.26 5.95
N ILE A 47 -4.77 -7.84 5.11
CA ILE A 47 -5.18 -8.75 4.05
C ILE A 47 -5.90 -9.97 4.63
N ALA A 48 -5.31 -10.64 5.63
CA ALA A 48 -5.90 -11.84 6.24
C ALA A 48 -7.23 -11.56 6.93
N GLY A 49 -7.34 -10.43 7.64
CA GLY A 49 -8.55 -10.04 8.37
C GLY A 49 -9.71 -9.57 7.50
N SER A 50 -9.47 -9.30 6.21
CA SER A 50 -10.48 -8.85 5.25
C SER A 50 -10.59 -9.75 4.02
N TRP A 51 -9.94 -10.91 4.03
CA TRP A 51 -9.84 -11.80 2.87
C TRP A 51 -11.20 -12.34 2.44
N GLN A 52 -11.64 -11.94 1.24
CA GLN A 52 -12.92 -12.33 0.61
C GLN A 52 -14.13 -12.16 1.55
N ASP A 53 -14.06 -11.17 2.43
CA ASP A 53 -15.13 -10.88 3.40
C ASP A 53 -16.19 -9.98 2.75
N PRO A 54 -17.45 -10.45 2.62
CA PRO A 54 -18.51 -9.71 1.95
C PRO A 54 -18.95 -8.44 2.68
N ASP A 55 -18.74 -8.36 4.01
CA ASP A 55 -19.08 -7.15 4.77
C ASP A 55 -18.07 -6.03 4.47
N PHE A 56 -16.77 -6.37 4.32
CA PHE A 56 -15.77 -5.43 3.86
C PHE A 56 -16.01 -5.03 2.40
N GLU A 57 -16.37 -5.96 1.53
CA GLU A 57 -16.70 -5.64 0.13
C GLU A 57 -17.90 -4.70 0.04
N ALA A 58 -18.98 -4.98 0.77
CA ALA A 58 -20.16 -4.12 0.79
C ALA A 58 -19.85 -2.70 1.28
N ARG A 59 -18.91 -2.55 2.22
CA ARG A 59 -18.55 -1.26 2.81
C ARG A 59 -17.51 -0.47 2.02
N TYR A 60 -16.54 -1.15 1.40
CA TYR A 60 -15.39 -0.55 0.75
C TYR A 60 -15.28 -0.90 -0.74
N GLY A 61 -16.35 -1.39 -1.37
CA GLY A 61 -16.38 -1.79 -2.77
C GLY A 61 -16.32 -0.63 -3.77
N ASP A 62 -16.50 0.62 -3.32
CA ASP A 62 -16.37 1.81 -4.18
C ASP A 62 -14.90 2.09 -4.49
N GLN A 63 -14.50 1.81 -5.72
CA GLN A 63 -13.12 2.02 -6.19
C GLN A 63 -12.90 3.37 -6.87
N ARG A 64 -13.92 4.24 -6.96
CA ARG A 64 -13.79 5.54 -7.64
C ARG A 64 -12.68 6.43 -7.07
N PRO A 65 -12.50 6.57 -5.74
CA PRO A 65 -11.39 7.36 -5.20
C PRO A 65 -10.03 6.78 -5.60
N PHE A 66 -9.88 5.45 -5.55
CA PHE A 66 -8.65 4.78 -5.97
C PHE A 66 -8.40 4.97 -7.48
N ASP A 67 -9.43 4.81 -8.31
CA ASP A 67 -9.31 5.01 -9.76
C ASP A 67 -8.85 6.44 -10.08
N GLN A 68 -9.49 7.44 -9.50
CA GLN A 68 -9.18 8.86 -9.73
C GLN A 68 -7.80 9.28 -9.23
N LEU A 69 -7.35 8.71 -8.11
CA LEU A 69 -6.12 9.14 -7.44
C LEU A 69 -4.92 8.23 -7.74
N ARG A 70 -5.14 7.04 -8.29
CA ARG A 70 -4.07 6.06 -8.56
C ARG A 70 -4.11 5.52 -9.98
N THR A 71 -5.20 4.86 -10.41
CA THR A 71 -5.25 4.21 -11.72
C THR A 71 -5.12 5.22 -12.85
N ASP A 72 -5.90 6.29 -12.84
CA ASP A 72 -5.85 7.27 -13.92
C ASP A 72 -4.54 8.07 -13.94
N PRO A 73 -4.08 8.72 -12.83
CA PRO A 73 -2.88 9.54 -12.89
C PRO A 73 -1.60 8.74 -13.11
N TYR A 74 -1.51 7.50 -12.64
CA TYR A 74 -0.29 6.69 -12.84
C TYR A 74 -0.36 5.84 -14.09
N TYR A 75 -1.34 4.93 -14.21
CA TYR A 75 -1.37 3.94 -15.28
C TYR A 75 -1.93 4.49 -16.58
N ARG A 76 -3.15 5.06 -16.60
CA ARG A 76 -3.75 5.59 -17.82
C ARG A 76 -2.97 6.79 -18.37
N THR A 77 -2.37 7.60 -17.51
CA THR A 77 -1.49 8.70 -17.94
C THR A 77 -0.24 8.18 -18.65
N ILE A 78 0.39 7.10 -18.13
CA ILE A 78 1.53 6.46 -18.82
C ILE A 78 1.09 5.91 -20.17
N ALA A 79 -0.04 5.22 -20.27
CA ALA A 79 -0.57 4.70 -21.52
C ALA A 79 -0.79 5.83 -22.55
N ARG A 80 -1.36 6.95 -22.13
CA ARG A 80 -1.56 8.13 -22.99
C ARG A 80 -0.25 8.74 -23.49
N ARG A 81 0.78 8.77 -22.63
CA ARG A 81 2.09 9.39 -22.95
C ARG A 81 3.02 8.46 -23.72
N HIS A 82 2.82 7.16 -23.63
CA HIS A 82 3.69 6.14 -24.22
C HIS A 82 2.88 5.13 -25.03
N PRO A 83 2.44 5.49 -26.27
CA PRO A 83 1.59 4.64 -27.10
C PRO A 83 2.16 3.23 -27.37
N ALA A 84 3.49 3.10 -27.39
CA ALA A 84 4.15 1.81 -27.64
C ALA A 84 3.86 0.74 -26.58
N ILE A 85 3.50 1.14 -25.35
CA ILE A 85 3.19 0.22 -24.24
C ILE A 85 1.74 0.38 -23.76
N ALA A 86 0.94 1.23 -24.42
CA ALA A 86 -0.41 1.57 -23.98
C ALA A 86 -1.29 0.34 -23.82
N GLN A 87 -1.29 -0.56 -24.83
CA GLN A 87 -2.10 -1.78 -24.78
C GLN A 87 -1.73 -2.65 -23.60
N GLN A 88 -0.44 -2.86 -23.34
CA GLN A 88 0.03 -3.64 -22.19
C GLN A 88 -0.43 -3.05 -20.86
N VAL A 89 -0.40 -1.72 -20.72
CA VAL A 89 -0.88 -1.04 -19.50
C VAL A 89 -2.39 -1.23 -19.32
N TYR A 90 -3.17 -1.11 -20.38
CA TYR A 90 -4.62 -1.35 -20.33
C TYR A 90 -4.95 -2.81 -20.01
N ASP A 91 -4.19 -3.76 -20.54
CA ASP A 91 -4.35 -5.19 -20.24
C ASP A 91 -4.09 -5.46 -18.74
N TRP A 92 -3.09 -4.82 -18.14
CA TRP A 92 -2.84 -4.91 -16.69
C TRP A 92 -3.98 -4.30 -15.87
N ILE A 93 -4.49 -3.14 -16.26
CA ILE A 93 -5.64 -2.52 -15.58
C ILE A 93 -6.84 -3.48 -15.62
N ALA A 94 -7.15 -4.02 -16.80
CA ALA A 94 -8.27 -4.93 -17.00
C ALA A 94 -8.16 -6.25 -16.17
N GLN A 95 -6.93 -6.70 -15.88
CA GLN A 95 -6.70 -7.87 -15.02
C GLN A 95 -6.84 -7.57 -13.53
N ILE A 96 -6.52 -6.34 -13.09
CA ILE A 96 -6.51 -5.99 -11.67
C ILE A 96 -7.85 -5.39 -11.22
N GLU A 97 -8.45 -4.56 -12.05
CA GLU A 97 -9.65 -3.79 -11.73
C GLU A 97 -10.87 -4.64 -11.28
N PRO A 98 -11.13 -5.86 -11.80
CA PRO A 98 -12.25 -6.69 -11.35
C PRO A 98 -11.96 -7.46 -10.05
N LEU A 99 -10.72 -7.50 -9.56
CA LEU A 99 -10.37 -8.28 -8.39
C LEU A 99 -10.96 -7.65 -7.11
N ARG A 100 -11.67 -8.48 -6.33
CA ARG A 100 -12.28 -8.15 -5.04
C ARG A 100 -11.81 -9.18 -4.01
N LEU A 101 -10.61 -8.95 -3.43
CA LEU A 101 -9.94 -9.96 -2.63
C LEU A 101 -9.80 -9.56 -1.16
N ALA A 102 -9.41 -8.30 -0.89
CA ALA A 102 -9.18 -7.83 0.48
C ALA A 102 -9.18 -6.30 0.55
N LEU A 103 -9.15 -5.75 1.75
CA LEU A 103 -8.91 -4.32 1.95
C LEU A 103 -7.53 -3.95 1.40
N THR A 104 -7.52 -2.93 0.58
CA THR A 104 -6.34 -2.31 -0.02
C THR A 104 -6.31 -0.85 0.40
N HIS A 105 -5.20 -0.42 1.00
CA HIS A 105 -5.02 0.96 1.47
C HIS A 105 -4.96 1.96 0.30
N GLY A 106 -4.34 1.55 -0.82
CA GLY A 106 -4.15 2.37 -2.02
C GLY A 106 -3.02 3.39 -1.94
N ASP A 107 -2.32 3.50 -0.79
CA ASP A 107 -1.10 4.31 -0.63
C ASP A 107 -0.22 3.77 0.52
N TRP A 108 0.10 2.47 0.48
CA TRP A 108 0.96 1.81 1.49
C TRP A 108 2.42 2.21 1.30
N SER A 109 2.73 3.46 1.58
CA SER A 109 4.04 4.05 1.35
C SER A 109 4.70 4.51 2.65
N PRO A 110 6.05 4.56 2.72
CA PRO A 110 6.76 5.01 3.92
C PRO A 110 6.41 6.42 4.40
N LYS A 111 5.83 7.29 3.57
CA LYS A 111 5.36 8.61 3.99
C LYS A 111 4.14 8.54 4.91
N ASN A 112 3.31 7.50 4.72
CA ASN A 112 2.06 7.29 5.45
C ASN A 112 2.23 6.35 6.66
N MET A 113 3.47 6.08 7.05
CA MET A 113 3.84 5.27 8.21
C MET A 113 4.63 6.13 9.19
N LEU A 114 3.95 6.58 10.27
CA LEU A 114 4.56 7.40 11.30
C LEU A 114 5.19 6.49 12.36
N VAL A 115 6.47 6.70 12.64
CA VAL A 115 7.21 5.92 13.66
C VAL A 115 7.01 6.58 15.02
N ARG A 116 6.42 5.83 15.96
CA ARG A 116 6.17 6.26 17.34
C ARG A 116 6.69 5.19 18.28
N GLY A 117 7.77 5.48 18.98
CA GLY A 117 8.47 4.45 19.77
C GLY A 117 8.94 3.30 18.89
N ASP A 118 8.58 2.08 19.26
CA ASP A 118 8.91 0.85 18.50
C ASP A 118 7.85 0.44 17.49
N GLY A 119 6.77 1.22 17.36
CA GLY A 119 5.63 0.92 16.49
C GLY A 119 5.48 1.85 15.30
N LEU A 120 4.54 1.49 14.41
CA LEU A 120 4.09 2.30 13.29
C LEU A 120 2.62 2.68 13.48
N VAL A 121 2.30 3.92 13.14
CA VAL A 121 0.92 4.39 12.98
C VAL A 121 0.69 4.65 11.49
N PHE A 122 -0.32 4.01 10.94
CA PHE A 122 -0.69 4.14 9.53
C PHE A 122 -1.74 5.24 9.39
N ILE A 123 -1.58 6.07 8.36
CA ILE A 123 -2.43 7.24 8.10
C ILE A 123 -2.78 7.33 6.61
N ASP A 124 -3.70 8.23 6.25
CA ASP A 124 -4.01 8.58 4.85
C ASP A 124 -4.79 7.48 4.11
N TYR A 125 -5.95 7.11 4.67
CA TYR A 125 -6.84 6.07 4.14
C TYR A 125 -7.80 6.55 3.04
N GLU A 126 -7.51 7.68 2.37
CA GLU A 126 -8.40 8.29 1.37
C GLU A 126 -8.70 7.40 0.16
N CYS A 127 -7.79 6.48 -0.16
CA CYS A 127 -7.91 5.54 -1.26
C CYS A 127 -8.29 4.13 -0.83
N ILE A 128 -8.70 3.93 0.45
CA ILE A 128 -9.05 2.59 0.92
C ILE A 128 -10.22 2.03 0.12
N HIS A 129 -10.07 0.80 -0.34
CA HIS A 129 -11.09 0.10 -1.11
C HIS A 129 -10.94 -1.41 -0.95
N PHE A 130 -11.96 -2.16 -1.37
CA PHE A 130 -11.88 -3.61 -1.46
C PHE A 130 -11.42 -4.00 -2.87
N GLY A 131 -10.19 -4.53 -2.98
CA GLY A 131 -9.52 -4.75 -4.26
C GLY A 131 -8.42 -5.80 -4.22
N ASP A 132 -7.42 -5.67 -5.10
CA ASP A 132 -6.25 -6.54 -5.13
C ASP A 132 -5.13 -5.98 -4.22
N PRO A 133 -4.83 -6.62 -3.09
CA PRO A 133 -3.81 -6.13 -2.15
C PRO A 133 -2.37 -6.19 -2.69
N SER A 134 -2.14 -6.80 -3.87
CA SER A 134 -0.82 -6.75 -4.54
C SER A 134 -0.39 -5.33 -4.86
N TYR A 135 -1.35 -4.42 -5.03
CA TYR A 135 -1.06 -3.01 -5.24
C TYR A 135 -0.26 -2.41 -4.08
N ASP A 136 -0.71 -2.61 -2.84
CA ASP A 136 -0.04 -2.06 -1.65
C ASP A 136 1.37 -2.64 -1.46
N ILE A 137 1.53 -3.93 -1.73
CA ILE A 137 2.85 -4.59 -1.70
C ILE A 137 3.77 -3.94 -2.74
N ALA A 138 3.32 -3.88 -4.00
CA ALA A 138 4.11 -3.31 -5.09
C ALA A 138 4.43 -1.83 -4.84
N PHE A 139 3.49 -1.08 -4.27
CA PHE A 139 3.64 0.34 -3.99
C PHE A 139 4.72 0.59 -2.93
N CYS A 140 4.73 -0.18 -1.84
CA CYS A 140 5.78 -0.09 -0.82
C CYS A 140 7.15 -0.50 -1.38
N LEU A 141 7.22 -1.62 -2.09
CA LEU A 141 8.46 -2.09 -2.71
C LEU A 141 9.02 -1.06 -3.70
N ASN A 142 8.17 -0.45 -4.53
CA ASN A 142 8.57 0.61 -5.45
C ASN A 142 9.20 1.81 -4.70
N HIS A 143 8.60 2.23 -3.58
CA HIS A 143 9.14 3.32 -2.77
C HIS A 143 10.50 3.00 -2.15
N LEU A 144 10.76 1.74 -1.77
CA LEU A 144 12.07 1.31 -1.29
C LEU A 144 13.09 1.24 -2.43
N CYS A 145 12.69 0.71 -3.60
CA CYS A 145 13.54 0.70 -4.81
C CYS A 145 13.95 2.10 -5.25
N LEU A 146 13.00 3.04 -5.34
CA LEU A 146 13.27 4.43 -5.71
C LEU A 146 14.28 5.09 -4.76
N LYS A 147 14.22 4.78 -3.46
CA LYS A 147 15.22 5.25 -2.49
C LYS A 147 16.59 4.60 -2.72
N GLY A 148 16.64 3.35 -3.17
CA GLY A 148 17.89 2.70 -3.56
C GLY A 148 18.58 3.40 -4.73
N PHE A 149 17.83 3.88 -5.72
CA PHE A 149 18.36 4.70 -6.80
C PHE A 149 18.78 6.09 -6.32
N HIS A 150 18.02 6.69 -5.42
CA HIS A 150 18.34 8.02 -4.87
C HIS A 150 19.54 8.00 -3.94
N MET A 151 19.76 6.91 -3.20
CA MET A 151 20.84 6.72 -2.23
C MET A 151 21.63 5.43 -2.54
N PRO A 152 22.42 5.40 -3.62
CA PRO A 152 23.09 4.19 -4.09
C PRO A 152 24.04 3.57 -3.05
N GLN A 153 24.61 4.38 -2.15
CA GLN A 153 25.41 3.90 -1.02
C GLN A 153 24.62 3.03 -0.03
N HIS A 154 23.29 3.12 -0.02
CA HIS A 154 22.37 2.35 0.82
C HIS A 154 21.55 1.31 0.04
N ALA A 155 21.82 1.12 -1.25
CA ALA A 155 21.00 0.27 -2.12
C ALA A 155 20.84 -1.17 -1.61
N THR A 156 21.91 -1.79 -1.13
CA THR A 156 21.88 -3.15 -0.57
C THR A 156 20.98 -3.22 0.68
N ALA A 157 21.14 -2.29 1.61
CA ALA A 157 20.33 -2.27 2.82
C ALA A 157 18.85 -2.00 2.53
N LEU A 158 18.54 -1.11 1.57
CA LEU A 158 17.17 -0.86 1.11
C LEU A 158 16.55 -2.07 0.41
N HIS A 159 17.33 -2.83 -0.35
CA HIS A 159 16.90 -4.12 -0.89
C HIS A 159 16.59 -5.13 0.22
N ASP A 160 17.41 -5.20 1.27
CA ASP A 160 17.16 -6.10 2.42
C ASP A 160 15.91 -5.67 3.21
N LEU A 161 15.62 -4.37 3.31
CA LEU A 161 14.35 -3.86 3.85
C LEU A 161 13.16 -4.30 3.00
N ALA A 162 13.27 -4.22 1.67
CA ALA A 162 12.23 -4.66 0.75
C ALA A 162 11.95 -6.16 0.90
N ARG A 163 12.99 -6.98 1.01
CA ARG A 163 12.86 -8.42 1.29
C ARG A 163 12.21 -8.70 2.64
N THR A 164 12.62 -7.97 3.68
CA THR A 164 12.06 -8.09 5.03
C THR A 164 10.58 -7.75 5.06
N PHE A 165 10.19 -6.65 4.42
CA PHE A 165 8.81 -6.24 4.26
C PHE A 165 7.98 -7.32 3.55
N LEU A 166 8.44 -7.77 2.36
CA LEU A 166 7.74 -8.79 1.57
C LEU A 166 7.58 -10.10 2.34
N ALA A 167 8.66 -10.61 2.95
CA ALA A 167 8.62 -11.84 3.73
C ALA A 167 7.64 -11.75 4.91
N ALA A 168 7.62 -10.62 5.62
CA ALA A 168 6.70 -10.40 6.74
C ALA A 168 5.24 -10.30 6.28
N THR A 169 4.98 -9.68 5.12
CA THR A 169 3.63 -9.61 4.52
C THR A 169 3.13 -11.00 4.15
N LEU A 170 3.93 -11.76 3.41
CA LEU A 170 3.53 -13.10 2.93
C LEU A 170 3.36 -14.12 4.07
N ALA A 171 4.11 -13.97 5.17
CA ALA A 171 3.98 -14.83 6.34
C ALA A 171 2.66 -14.59 7.11
N ALA A 172 2.10 -13.38 7.03
CA ALA A 172 0.87 -13.00 7.73
C ALA A 172 -0.39 -13.05 6.84
N ALA A 173 -0.24 -12.98 5.52
CA ALA A 173 -1.34 -13.02 4.56
C ALA A 173 -1.75 -14.45 4.20
N PRO A 174 -2.99 -14.69 3.69
CA PRO A 174 -3.44 -15.99 3.17
C PRO A 174 -2.85 -16.25 1.77
N TYR A 175 -1.53 -16.34 1.69
CA TYR A 175 -0.79 -16.30 0.42
C TYR A 175 -1.16 -17.41 -0.57
N GLU A 176 -1.39 -18.63 -0.09
CA GLU A 176 -1.75 -19.75 -0.99
C GLU A 176 -3.15 -19.58 -1.60
N ASP A 177 -4.10 -19.02 -0.85
CA ASP A 177 -5.44 -18.72 -1.35
C ASP A 177 -5.40 -17.56 -2.34
N TRP A 178 -4.62 -16.53 -2.03
CA TRP A 178 -4.40 -15.40 -2.92
C TRP A 178 -3.74 -15.80 -4.25
N LYS A 179 -2.69 -16.62 -4.19
CA LYS A 179 -2.05 -17.17 -5.39
C LYS A 179 -3.04 -17.95 -6.27
N ARG A 180 -3.92 -18.78 -5.66
CA ARG A 180 -4.95 -19.50 -6.38
C ARG A 180 -5.98 -18.58 -7.02
N ALA A 181 -6.44 -17.56 -6.30
CA ALA A 181 -7.40 -16.59 -6.82
C ALA A 181 -6.84 -15.83 -8.05
N ARG A 182 -5.57 -15.45 -8.04
CA ARG A 182 -4.93 -14.76 -9.18
C ARG A 182 -4.63 -15.66 -10.39
N LEU A 183 -4.50 -16.96 -10.20
CA LEU A 183 -4.29 -17.89 -11.32
C LEU A 183 -5.60 -18.34 -11.97
N ALA A 184 -6.75 -18.04 -11.35
CA ALA A 184 -8.07 -18.35 -11.86
C ALA A 184 -8.67 -17.24 -12.76
N THR A 185 -8.03 -16.08 -12.81
CA THR A 185 -8.39 -14.93 -13.67
C THR A 185 -7.47 -14.85 -14.90
#